data_8b08e005e2f13841c378d5b414ee7082
#
_entry.id   8b08e005e2f13841c378d5b414ee7082
#
_cell.length_a   1.000
_cell.length_b   1.000
_cell.length_c   1.000
_cell.angle_alpha   90.00
_cell.angle_beta   90.00
_cell.angle_gamma   90.00
#
_symmetry.space_group_name_H-M   'P 1'
#
loop_
_entity.id
_entity.type
_entity.pdbx_description
1 polymer ?
#
loop_
_entity_poly.entity_id
_entity_poly.type
_entity_poly.pdbx_seq_one_letter_code
_entity_poly.pdbx_strand_id
1 'polypeptide(L)'
;VSAVPTSWLHRYSSAMLAVAALLLVIVLVPGIGHVVNGSRRWIRLAGFNLQATEVARVLVLVWLASYAVRREKELRSSFGGVAKPLGMLALMCMLLLLEPDFGAASVLFATGFGLLFLAGAQLRWVLAFVVVAASAFALLAVTSSYRLRRFTTFLDPWADPQDTGFQTVQALLGLGSGGLTGKGLGEGVQKINYLP
;
A
#
# COMPACT_ATOMS: atom_id res chain seq x y z
N VAL A 1 11.97 -5.62 15.24
CA VAL A 1 10.75 -6.48 15.21
C VAL A 1 10.88 -7.62 16.21
N SER A 2 12.05 -8.23 16.37
CA SER A 2 12.28 -9.33 17.32
C SER A 2 12.18 -8.96 18.81
N ALA A 3 12.21 -7.67 19.15
CA ALA A 3 12.13 -7.19 20.52
C ALA A 3 10.70 -7.00 21.05
N VAL A 4 9.67 -7.03 20.17
CA VAL A 4 8.27 -6.85 20.58
C VAL A 4 7.59 -8.22 20.66
N PRO A 5 7.07 -8.63 21.83
CA PRO A 5 6.36 -9.89 21.97
C PRO A 5 5.11 -9.93 21.09
N THR A 6 4.93 -11.03 20.37
CA THR A 6 3.74 -11.22 19.49
C THR A 6 2.42 -11.15 20.27
N SER A 7 2.41 -11.58 21.54
CA SER A 7 1.26 -11.46 22.43
C SER A 7 0.81 -10.02 22.65
N TRP A 8 1.74 -9.07 22.72
CA TRP A 8 1.45 -7.65 22.85
C TRP A 8 0.82 -7.09 21.57
N LEU A 9 1.40 -7.41 20.39
CA LEU A 9 0.84 -7.04 19.09
C LEU A 9 -0.58 -7.56 18.94
N HIS A 10 -0.82 -8.80 19.35
CA HIS A 10 -2.13 -9.43 19.29
C HIS A 10 -3.15 -8.73 20.21
N ARG A 11 -2.75 -8.41 21.44
CA ARG A 11 -3.61 -7.73 22.44
C ARG A 11 -4.05 -6.34 21.99
N TYR A 12 -3.13 -5.56 21.41
CA TYR A 12 -3.38 -4.16 21.03
C TYR A 12 -3.72 -3.98 19.54
N SER A 13 -3.91 -5.04 18.79
CA SER A 13 -4.15 -4.98 17.35
C SER A 13 -5.34 -4.11 16.95
N SER A 14 -6.44 -4.12 17.72
CA SER A 14 -7.62 -3.27 17.45
C SER A 14 -7.32 -1.78 17.69
N ALA A 15 -6.54 -1.46 18.72
CA ALA A 15 -6.07 -0.10 18.95
C ALA A 15 -5.11 0.36 17.84
N MET A 16 -4.25 -0.54 17.36
CA MET A 16 -3.36 -0.26 16.21
C MET A 16 -4.14 0.07 14.96
N LEU A 17 -5.23 -0.64 14.67
CA LEU A 17 -6.11 -0.33 13.55
C LEU A 17 -6.75 1.06 13.71
N ALA A 18 -7.22 1.40 14.90
CA ALA A 18 -7.79 2.72 15.19
C ALA A 18 -6.75 3.83 15.00
N VAL A 19 -5.51 3.61 15.44
CA VAL A 19 -4.38 4.53 15.21
C VAL A 19 -4.08 4.66 13.72
N ALA A 20 -4.08 3.56 12.97
CA ALA A 20 -3.88 3.60 11.53
C ALA A 20 -4.94 4.45 10.82
N ALA A 21 -6.22 4.21 11.14
CA ALA A 21 -7.32 5.00 10.59
C ALA A 21 -7.22 6.48 10.97
N LEU A 22 -6.90 6.77 12.22
CA LEU A 22 -6.72 8.13 12.71
C LEU A 22 -5.58 8.85 11.98
N LEU A 23 -4.43 8.20 11.77
CA LEU A 23 -3.30 8.77 11.04
C LEU A 23 -3.68 9.13 9.60
N LEU A 24 -4.39 8.24 8.90
CA LEU A 24 -4.84 8.50 7.52
C LEU A 24 -5.87 9.63 7.47
N VAL A 25 -6.77 9.72 8.45
CA VAL A 25 -7.76 10.81 8.52
C VAL A 25 -7.07 12.14 8.87
N ILE A 26 -6.15 12.15 9.83
CA ILE A 26 -5.45 13.38 10.24
C ILE A 26 -4.63 13.96 9.10
N VAL A 27 -3.98 13.13 8.29
CA VAL A 27 -3.17 13.63 7.18
C VAL A 27 -4.00 14.29 6.08
N LEU A 28 -5.29 13.93 5.97
CA LEU A 28 -6.23 14.57 5.04
C LEU A 28 -6.63 15.99 5.48
N VAL A 29 -6.49 16.32 6.79
CA VAL A 29 -6.88 17.62 7.32
C VAL A 29 -5.94 18.72 6.76
N PRO A 30 -6.50 19.78 6.13
CA PRO A 30 -5.72 20.92 5.68
C PRO A 30 -4.95 21.59 6.85
N GLY A 31 -3.66 21.85 6.64
CA GLY A 31 -2.80 22.44 7.68
C GLY A 31 -1.99 21.44 8.51
N ILE A 32 -2.38 20.16 8.58
CA ILE A 32 -1.62 19.10 9.26
C ILE A 32 -0.81 18.30 8.23
N GLY A 33 -1.47 17.79 7.19
CA GLY A 33 -0.82 17.06 6.12
C GLY A 33 -0.12 17.98 5.12
N HIS A 34 1.16 17.67 4.84
CA HIS A 34 1.94 18.35 3.81
C HIS A 34 1.82 17.66 2.47
N VAL A 35 1.63 18.47 1.42
CA VAL A 35 1.57 17.98 0.03
C VAL A 35 2.99 17.88 -0.52
N VAL A 36 3.37 16.68 -0.98
CA VAL A 36 4.62 16.42 -1.69
C VAL A 36 4.28 15.66 -2.97
N ASN A 37 4.73 16.15 -4.11
CA ASN A 37 4.46 15.55 -5.42
C ASN A 37 2.96 15.33 -5.70
N GLY A 38 2.12 16.30 -5.32
CA GLY A 38 0.67 16.25 -5.55
C GLY A 38 -0.13 15.34 -4.61
N SER A 39 0.51 14.71 -3.63
CA SER A 39 -0.14 13.83 -2.65
C SER A 39 0.08 14.32 -1.22
N ARG A 40 -1.01 14.34 -0.41
CA ARG A 40 -0.98 14.79 0.98
C ARG A 40 -0.83 13.58 1.90
N ARG A 41 0.40 13.21 2.25
CA ARG A 41 0.72 11.99 3.00
C ARG A 41 1.83 12.15 4.06
N TRP A 42 2.36 13.36 4.20
CA TRP A 42 3.45 13.63 5.12
C TRP A 42 3.01 14.46 6.31
N ILE A 43 3.43 14.07 7.50
CA ILE A 43 3.26 14.82 8.74
C ILE A 43 4.64 15.27 9.18
N ARG A 44 4.83 16.59 9.34
CA ARG A 44 6.08 17.15 9.90
C ARG A 44 5.96 17.18 11.41
N LEU A 45 6.82 16.44 12.08
CA LEU A 45 6.91 16.40 13.54
C LEU A 45 8.32 16.84 13.95
N ALA A 46 8.46 18.05 14.52
CA ALA A 46 9.70 18.50 15.18
C ALA A 46 11.01 18.15 14.44
N GLY A 47 11.07 18.36 13.12
CA GLY A 47 12.26 18.08 12.30
C GLY A 47 12.29 16.72 11.62
N PHE A 48 11.32 15.82 11.91
CA PHE A 48 11.15 14.54 11.24
C PHE A 48 9.96 14.59 10.27
N ASN A 49 10.13 14.01 9.09
CA ASN A 49 9.04 13.80 8.15
C ASN A 49 8.52 12.38 8.34
N LEU A 50 7.32 12.24 8.91
CA LEU A 50 6.64 10.96 9.06
C LEU A 50 5.67 10.77 7.90
N GLN A 51 5.80 9.66 7.17
CA GLN A 51 4.82 9.27 6.18
C GLN A 51 3.73 8.44 6.86
N ALA A 52 2.55 9.04 7.04
CA ALA A 52 1.42 8.41 7.73
C ALA A 52 1.02 7.07 7.09
N THR A 53 1.06 7.00 5.77
CA THR A 53 0.75 5.82 4.95
C THR A 53 1.61 4.60 5.31
N GLU A 54 2.93 4.78 5.52
CA GLU A 54 3.85 3.68 5.82
C GLU A 54 3.56 3.06 7.19
N VAL A 55 3.32 3.91 8.18
CA VAL A 55 2.96 3.46 9.53
C VAL A 55 1.59 2.78 9.52
N ALA A 56 0.60 3.41 8.89
CA ALA A 56 -0.76 2.86 8.81
C ALA A 56 -0.77 1.48 8.15
N ARG A 57 -0.01 1.29 7.07
CA ARG A 57 0.09 0.00 6.36
C ARG A 57 0.57 -1.12 7.29
N VAL A 58 1.63 -0.90 8.05
CA VAL A 58 2.14 -1.90 9.02
C VAL A 58 1.10 -2.22 10.08
N LEU A 59 0.46 -1.20 10.66
CA LEU A 59 -0.54 -1.38 11.72
C LEU A 59 -1.78 -2.15 11.22
N VAL A 60 -2.24 -1.88 10.00
CA VAL A 60 -3.35 -2.60 9.36
C VAL A 60 -3.00 -4.07 9.15
N LEU A 61 -1.79 -4.37 8.66
CA LEU A 61 -1.35 -5.76 8.45
C LEU A 61 -1.21 -6.53 9.76
N VAL A 62 -0.71 -5.89 10.82
CA VAL A 62 -0.67 -6.50 12.18
C VAL A 62 -2.08 -6.82 12.67
N TRP A 63 -3.04 -5.89 12.49
CA TRP A 63 -4.42 -6.15 12.85
C TRP A 63 -5.02 -7.31 12.04
N LEU A 64 -4.75 -7.33 10.74
CA LEU A 64 -5.25 -8.36 9.83
C LEU A 64 -4.73 -9.75 10.22
N ALA A 65 -3.43 -9.86 10.52
CA ALA A 65 -2.80 -11.08 11.01
C ALA A 65 -3.42 -11.54 12.35
N SER A 66 -3.60 -10.60 13.27
CA SER A 66 -4.25 -10.87 14.55
C SER A 66 -5.71 -11.32 14.38
N TYR A 67 -6.45 -10.71 13.45
CA TYR A 67 -7.82 -11.12 13.12
C TYR A 67 -7.84 -12.55 12.58
N ALA A 68 -6.97 -12.87 11.64
CA ALA A 68 -6.89 -14.19 11.02
C ALA A 68 -6.65 -15.29 12.05
N VAL A 69 -5.80 -15.06 13.04
CA VAL A 69 -5.53 -16.01 14.13
C VAL A 69 -6.75 -16.12 15.09
N ARG A 70 -7.33 -14.98 15.50
CA ARG A 70 -8.47 -15.00 16.46
C ARG A 70 -9.74 -15.60 15.88
N ARG A 71 -9.95 -15.44 14.59
CA ARG A 71 -11.20 -15.81 13.91
C ARG A 71 -10.97 -16.86 12.80
N GLU A 72 -9.96 -17.72 12.99
CA GLU A 72 -9.58 -18.72 11.99
C GLU A 72 -10.77 -19.59 11.54
N LYS A 73 -11.57 -20.08 12.51
CA LYS A 73 -12.76 -20.90 12.19
C LYS A 73 -13.79 -20.14 11.35
N GLU A 74 -14.08 -18.88 11.73
CA GLU A 74 -15.03 -18.03 11.01
C GLU A 74 -14.50 -17.66 9.61
N LEU A 75 -13.20 -17.39 9.51
CA LEU A 75 -12.52 -17.04 8.25
C LEU A 75 -12.63 -18.20 7.23
N ARG A 76 -12.52 -19.44 7.72
CA ARG A 76 -12.59 -20.65 6.88
C ARG A 76 -14.01 -21.11 6.57
N SER A 77 -15.02 -20.77 7.36
CA SER A 77 -16.36 -21.37 7.27
C SER A 77 -17.47 -20.38 6.88
N SER A 78 -17.31 -19.07 7.13
CA SER A 78 -18.40 -18.12 6.96
C SER A 78 -18.06 -16.94 6.05
N PHE A 79 -19.08 -16.42 5.36
CA PHE A 79 -18.97 -15.17 4.61
C PHE A 79 -18.58 -13.99 5.52
N GLY A 80 -19.23 -13.87 6.70
CA GLY A 80 -18.96 -12.78 7.62
C GLY A 80 -17.53 -12.76 8.15
N GLY A 81 -16.91 -13.95 8.31
CA GLY A 81 -15.51 -14.09 8.70
C GLY A 81 -14.54 -13.50 7.67
N VAL A 82 -14.87 -13.59 6.38
CA VAL A 82 -14.07 -13.02 5.28
C VAL A 82 -14.46 -11.58 4.98
N ALA A 83 -15.75 -11.26 5.00
CA ALA A 83 -16.25 -9.93 4.65
C ALA A 83 -15.79 -8.83 5.61
N LYS A 84 -15.69 -9.13 6.92
CA LYS A 84 -15.23 -8.15 7.93
C LYS A 84 -13.80 -7.64 7.67
N PRO A 85 -12.78 -8.51 7.57
CA PRO A 85 -11.42 -8.04 7.32
C PRO A 85 -11.25 -7.44 5.93
N LEU A 86 -11.95 -7.95 4.91
CA LEU A 86 -11.92 -7.36 3.57
C LEU A 86 -12.60 -5.99 3.51
N GLY A 87 -13.72 -5.81 4.19
CA GLY A 87 -14.39 -4.52 4.31
C GLY A 87 -13.53 -3.48 5.02
N MET A 88 -12.82 -3.89 6.09
CA MET A 88 -11.88 -3.01 6.79
C MET A 88 -10.67 -2.66 5.90
N LEU A 89 -10.13 -3.65 5.18
CA LEU A 89 -9.06 -3.43 4.22
C LEU A 89 -9.49 -2.46 3.12
N ALA A 90 -10.70 -2.63 2.58
CA ALA A 90 -11.25 -1.74 1.57
C ALA A 90 -11.44 -0.31 2.11
N LEU A 91 -11.90 -0.16 3.36
CA LEU A 91 -12.02 1.15 4.01
C LEU A 91 -10.64 1.85 4.12
N MET A 92 -9.61 1.12 4.54
CA MET A 92 -8.25 1.68 4.62
C MET A 92 -7.70 2.05 3.25
N CYS A 93 -7.92 1.21 2.23
CA CYS A 93 -7.55 1.52 0.84
C CYS A 93 -8.31 2.75 0.32
N MET A 94 -9.59 2.91 0.67
CA MET A 94 -10.36 4.09 0.30
C MET A 94 -9.79 5.38 0.92
N LEU A 95 -9.37 5.36 2.19
CA LEU A 95 -8.70 6.50 2.81
C LEU A 95 -7.41 6.86 2.07
N LEU A 96 -6.59 5.87 1.69
CA LEU A 96 -5.37 6.08 0.89
C LEU A 96 -5.66 6.66 -0.49
N LEU A 97 -6.76 6.26 -1.13
CA LEU A 97 -7.20 6.82 -2.41
C LEU A 97 -7.64 8.29 -2.29
N LEU A 98 -8.17 8.70 -1.13
CA LEU A 98 -8.48 10.11 -0.83
C LEU A 98 -7.20 10.95 -0.64
N GLU A 99 -6.06 10.33 -0.29
CA GLU A 99 -4.73 10.95 -0.24
C GLU A 99 -4.04 11.04 -1.61
N PRO A 100 -4.69 10.81 -2.74
CA PRO A 100 -4.25 10.35 -4.07
C PRO A 100 -3.04 9.40 -4.08
N ASP A 101 -3.00 8.45 -3.12
CA ASP A 101 -1.91 7.45 -3.04
C ASP A 101 -2.35 6.07 -3.55
N PHE A 102 -2.51 5.99 -4.88
CA PHE A 102 -2.90 4.76 -5.56
C PHE A 102 -1.89 3.62 -5.37
N GLY A 103 -0.59 3.96 -5.33
CA GLY A 103 0.47 2.97 -5.14
C GLY A 103 0.38 2.27 -3.78
N ALA A 104 0.27 3.05 -2.70
CA ALA A 104 0.15 2.50 -1.36
C ALA A 104 -1.16 1.71 -1.16
N ALA A 105 -2.28 2.18 -1.72
CA ALA A 105 -3.55 1.46 -1.70
C ALA A 105 -3.44 0.09 -2.39
N SER A 106 -2.79 0.02 -3.56
CA SER A 106 -2.59 -1.23 -4.30
C SER A 106 -1.70 -2.21 -3.54
N VAL A 107 -0.60 -1.74 -2.96
CA VAL A 107 0.31 -2.59 -2.16
C VAL A 107 -0.39 -3.08 -0.89
N LEU A 108 -1.09 -2.20 -0.16
CA LEU A 108 -1.84 -2.60 1.03
C LEU A 108 -2.91 -3.64 0.69
N PHE A 109 -3.65 -3.42 -0.40
CA PHE A 109 -4.67 -4.36 -0.86
C PHE A 109 -4.05 -5.72 -1.20
N ALA A 110 -3.01 -5.76 -2.03
CA ALA A 110 -2.36 -6.99 -2.47
C ALA A 110 -1.75 -7.78 -1.29
N THR A 111 -1.06 -7.09 -0.36
CA THR A 111 -0.46 -7.74 0.80
C THR A 111 -1.49 -8.21 1.81
N GLY A 112 -2.52 -7.41 2.09
CA GLY A 112 -3.61 -7.80 2.98
C GLY A 112 -4.43 -8.96 2.44
N PHE A 113 -4.69 -8.94 1.15
CA PHE A 113 -5.34 -10.01 0.43
C PHE A 113 -4.52 -11.30 0.47
N GLY A 114 -3.23 -11.24 0.15
CA GLY A 114 -2.31 -12.38 0.23
C GLY A 114 -2.26 -12.98 1.64
N LEU A 115 -2.27 -12.14 2.67
CA LEU A 115 -2.31 -12.58 4.06
C LEU A 115 -3.59 -13.35 4.38
N LEU A 116 -4.76 -12.86 3.97
CA LEU A 116 -6.05 -13.55 4.20
C LEU A 116 -6.12 -14.86 3.42
N PHE A 117 -5.58 -14.89 2.21
CA PHE A 117 -5.48 -16.10 1.41
C PHE A 117 -4.62 -17.16 2.11
N LEU A 118 -3.42 -16.79 2.56
CA LEU A 118 -2.51 -17.68 3.29
C LEU A 118 -3.09 -18.14 4.63
N ALA A 119 -3.93 -17.31 5.27
CA ALA A 119 -4.65 -17.69 6.49
C ALA A 119 -5.79 -18.67 6.26
N GLY A 120 -6.05 -19.06 5.00
CA GLY A 120 -7.08 -20.05 4.65
C GLY A 120 -8.49 -19.47 4.52
N ALA A 121 -8.61 -18.17 4.19
CA ALA A 121 -9.90 -17.60 3.84
C ALA A 121 -10.55 -18.33 2.67
N GLN A 122 -11.89 -18.45 2.66
CA GLN A 122 -12.59 -19.14 1.59
C GLN A 122 -12.33 -18.50 0.22
N LEU A 123 -11.66 -19.21 -0.65
CA LEU A 123 -11.19 -18.74 -1.96
C LEU A 123 -12.31 -18.09 -2.81
N ARG A 124 -13.51 -18.65 -2.76
CA ARG A 124 -14.67 -18.10 -3.50
C ARG A 124 -14.98 -16.64 -3.13
N TRP A 125 -14.95 -16.30 -1.84
CA TRP A 125 -15.21 -14.94 -1.37
C TRP A 125 -14.04 -14.01 -1.61
N VAL A 126 -12.86 -14.58 -1.45
CA VAL A 126 -11.59 -13.91 -1.74
C VAL A 126 -11.55 -13.51 -3.21
N LEU A 127 -11.84 -14.42 -4.14
CA LEU A 127 -11.90 -14.14 -5.59
C LEU A 127 -13.03 -13.15 -5.94
N ALA A 128 -14.23 -13.31 -5.37
CA ALA A 128 -15.32 -12.37 -5.60
C ALA A 128 -14.90 -10.94 -5.23
N PHE A 129 -14.22 -10.78 -4.10
CA PHE A 129 -13.75 -9.46 -3.66
C PHE A 129 -12.63 -8.90 -4.55
N VAL A 130 -11.73 -9.77 -5.06
CA VAL A 130 -10.72 -9.35 -6.06
C VAL A 130 -11.37 -8.83 -7.33
N VAL A 131 -12.36 -9.56 -7.85
CA VAL A 131 -13.06 -9.15 -9.07
C VAL A 131 -13.72 -7.78 -8.86
N VAL A 132 -14.43 -7.59 -7.74
CA VAL A 132 -15.05 -6.29 -7.41
C VAL A 132 -13.99 -5.20 -7.25
N ALA A 133 -12.90 -5.45 -6.53
CA ALA A 133 -11.84 -4.48 -6.34
C ALA A 133 -11.12 -4.16 -7.65
N ALA A 134 -10.77 -5.16 -8.44
CA ALA A 134 -10.13 -4.97 -9.75
C ALA A 134 -11.02 -4.16 -10.69
N SER A 135 -12.33 -4.44 -10.71
CA SER A 135 -13.30 -3.66 -11.50
C SER A 135 -13.37 -2.21 -11.03
N ALA A 136 -13.41 -1.97 -9.72
CA ALA A 136 -13.40 -0.62 -9.15
C ALA A 136 -12.09 0.12 -9.46
N PHE A 137 -10.93 -0.55 -9.34
CA PHE A 137 -9.63 0.02 -9.72
C PHE A 137 -9.55 0.33 -11.21
N ALA A 138 -10.04 -0.57 -12.08
CA ALA A 138 -10.08 -0.35 -13.53
C ALA A 138 -10.96 0.87 -13.86
N LEU A 139 -12.14 0.97 -13.26
CA LEU A 139 -13.03 2.12 -13.44
C LEU A 139 -12.36 3.42 -13.00
N LEU A 140 -11.74 3.43 -11.82
CA LEU A 140 -11.00 4.60 -11.32
C LEU A 140 -9.79 4.96 -12.21
N ALA A 141 -9.13 3.98 -12.82
CA ALA A 141 -8.03 4.23 -13.74
C ALA A 141 -8.51 4.88 -15.04
N VAL A 142 -9.59 4.35 -15.64
CA VAL A 142 -10.14 4.85 -16.92
C VAL A 142 -10.75 6.25 -16.77
N THR A 143 -11.32 6.57 -15.61
CA THR A 143 -11.95 7.89 -15.37
C THR A 143 -10.93 9.03 -15.16
N SER A 144 -9.64 8.76 -15.07
CA SER A 144 -8.59 9.76 -14.85
C SER A 144 -7.48 9.63 -15.90
N SER A 145 -7.35 10.66 -16.75
CA SER A 145 -6.27 10.72 -17.76
C SER A 145 -4.87 10.56 -17.17
N TYR A 146 -4.63 11.08 -15.97
CA TYR A 146 -3.37 10.94 -15.25
C TYR A 146 -3.07 9.49 -14.85
N ARG A 147 -4.08 8.76 -14.34
CA ARG A 147 -3.92 7.35 -13.94
C ARG A 147 -3.78 6.43 -15.15
N LEU A 148 -4.54 6.72 -16.21
CA LEU A 148 -4.44 5.98 -17.46
C LEU A 148 -3.04 6.14 -18.08
N ARG A 149 -2.50 7.37 -18.10
CA ARG A 149 -1.11 7.61 -18.55
C ARG A 149 -0.10 6.81 -17.75
N ARG A 150 -0.19 6.77 -16.41
CA ARG A 150 0.72 5.94 -15.59
C ARG A 150 0.65 4.47 -15.94
N PHE A 151 -0.54 3.96 -16.24
CA PHE A 151 -0.72 2.57 -16.64
C PHE A 151 -0.13 2.29 -18.03
N THR A 152 -0.38 3.15 -19.00
CA THR A 152 0.20 3.01 -20.35
C THR A 152 1.72 3.18 -20.33
N THR A 153 2.24 4.11 -19.55
CA THR A 153 3.69 4.29 -19.36
C THR A 153 4.36 3.07 -18.72
N PHE A 154 3.66 2.33 -17.86
CA PHE A 154 4.20 1.07 -17.32
C PHE A 154 4.35 0.00 -18.40
N LEU A 155 3.45 -0.04 -19.40
CA LEU A 155 3.52 -0.98 -20.53
C LEU A 155 4.59 -0.57 -21.55
N ASP A 156 4.73 0.73 -21.81
CA ASP A 156 5.76 1.28 -22.70
C ASP A 156 6.39 2.54 -22.08
N PRO A 157 7.39 2.37 -21.19
CA PRO A 157 8.05 3.50 -20.54
C PRO A 157 8.92 4.32 -21.49
N TRP A 158 9.28 3.75 -22.64
CA TRP A 158 10.11 4.42 -23.63
C TRP A 158 9.35 5.37 -24.55
N ALA A 159 8.01 5.32 -24.54
CA ALA A 159 7.19 6.27 -25.29
C ALA A 159 7.35 7.71 -24.79
N ASP A 160 7.63 7.90 -23.48
CA ASP A 160 7.87 9.23 -22.89
C ASP A 160 8.94 9.13 -21.77
N PRO A 161 10.21 8.96 -22.15
CA PRO A 161 11.28 8.64 -21.21
C PRO A 161 11.73 9.83 -20.34
N GLN A 162 11.29 11.05 -20.65
CA GLN A 162 11.72 12.28 -19.95
C GLN A 162 10.66 12.83 -18.98
N ASP A 163 9.40 12.41 -19.08
CA ASP A 163 8.32 12.85 -18.20
C ASP A 163 7.71 11.65 -17.47
N THR A 164 6.62 11.11 -17.96
CA THR A 164 5.85 10.07 -17.26
C THR A 164 6.60 8.74 -17.12
N GLY A 165 7.44 8.38 -18.08
CA GLY A 165 8.28 7.18 -18.09
C GLY A 165 9.62 7.32 -17.36
N PHE A 166 10.01 8.53 -16.97
CA PHE A 166 11.35 8.82 -16.46
C PHE A 166 11.78 7.88 -15.32
N GLN A 167 10.95 7.71 -14.28
CA GLN A 167 11.30 6.87 -13.14
C GLN A 167 11.46 5.39 -13.54
N THR A 168 10.58 4.87 -14.40
CA THR A 168 10.64 3.48 -14.85
C THR A 168 11.86 3.24 -15.74
N VAL A 169 12.15 4.15 -16.67
CA VAL A 169 13.34 4.07 -17.52
C VAL A 169 14.61 4.12 -16.67
N GLN A 170 14.70 5.05 -15.69
CA GLN A 170 15.87 5.14 -14.82
C GLN A 170 16.04 3.90 -13.93
N ALA A 171 14.94 3.30 -13.47
CA ALA A 171 14.98 2.04 -12.74
C ALA A 171 15.51 0.89 -13.62
N LEU A 172 15.02 0.78 -14.86
CA LEU A 172 15.49 -0.23 -15.81
C LEU A 172 16.98 -0.04 -16.18
N LEU A 173 17.41 1.20 -16.41
CA LEU A 173 18.82 1.53 -16.64
C LEU A 173 19.68 1.19 -15.41
N GLY A 174 19.18 1.46 -14.20
CA GLY A 174 19.84 1.09 -12.96
C GLY A 174 20.02 -0.42 -12.83
N LEU A 175 18.99 -1.19 -13.09
CA LEU A 175 19.03 -2.66 -13.08
C LEU A 175 19.96 -3.20 -14.17
N GLY A 176 19.83 -2.72 -15.40
CA GLY A 176 20.68 -3.14 -16.52
C GLY A 176 22.15 -2.84 -16.29
N SER A 177 22.47 -1.66 -15.75
CA SER A 177 23.85 -1.27 -15.46
C SER A 177 24.47 -1.99 -14.27
N GLY A 178 23.65 -2.50 -13.34
CA GLY A 178 24.09 -3.24 -12.16
C GLY A 178 24.38 -4.72 -12.42
N GLY A 179 23.77 -5.32 -13.45
CA GLY A 179 23.88 -6.75 -13.72
C GLY A 179 23.45 -7.60 -12.51
N LEU A 180 24.03 -8.81 -12.38
CA LEU A 180 23.69 -9.73 -11.28
C LEU A 180 24.33 -9.37 -9.94
N THR A 181 25.48 -8.71 -9.96
CA THR A 181 26.28 -8.43 -8.74
C THR A 181 26.16 -6.99 -8.24
N GLY A 182 25.53 -6.11 -9.03
CA GLY A 182 25.49 -4.68 -8.74
C GLY A 182 26.83 -3.98 -9.04
N LYS A 183 26.86 -2.65 -8.90
CA LYS A 183 28.07 -1.83 -9.09
C LYS A 183 28.94 -1.70 -7.83
N GLY A 184 28.48 -2.21 -6.69
CA GLY A 184 29.15 -2.07 -5.41
C GLY A 184 28.38 -1.21 -4.40
N LEU A 185 28.76 -1.32 -3.13
CA LEU A 185 28.15 -0.55 -2.05
C LEU A 185 28.52 0.93 -2.20
N GLY A 186 27.50 1.78 -2.31
CA GLY A 186 27.68 3.24 -2.46
C GLY A 186 27.82 3.75 -3.90
N GLU A 187 28.10 2.88 -4.89
CA GLU A 187 28.34 3.27 -6.29
C GLU A 187 27.05 3.43 -7.15
N GLY A 188 25.89 3.38 -6.50
CA GLY A 188 24.59 3.50 -7.16
C GLY A 188 24.25 4.94 -7.53
N VAL A 189 24.56 5.37 -8.74
CA VAL A 189 24.32 6.72 -9.27
C VAL A 189 22.82 7.05 -9.35
N GLN A 190 21.99 6.09 -9.68
CA GLN A 190 20.54 6.28 -9.87
C GLN A 190 19.81 6.71 -8.57
N LYS A 191 20.32 6.31 -7.41
CA LYS A 191 19.74 6.65 -6.11
C LYS A 191 19.91 8.13 -5.74
N ILE A 192 20.92 8.81 -6.29
CA ILE A 192 21.31 10.15 -5.83
C ILE A 192 20.41 11.22 -6.46
N ASN A 193 20.07 11.11 -7.75
CA ASN A 193 19.38 12.19 -8.49
C ASN A 193 18.20 11.74 -9.35
N TYR A 194 17.98 10.45 -9.57
CA TYR A 194 17.05 9.96 -10.59
C TYR A 194 15.88 9.14 -10.03
N LEU A 195 16.02 8.51 -8.86
CA LEU A 195 14.96 7.75 -8.20
C LEU A 195 14.66 8.38 -6.83
N PRO A 196 13.36 8.57 -6.48
CA PRO A 196 12.95 9.12 -5.19
C PRO A 196 13.26 8.19 -4.01
#